data_d280ac0eb44e307cc86360fe3c373b65
#
_entry.id   d280ac0eb44e307cc86360fe3c373b65
#
_cell.length_a   1.000
_cell.length_b   1.000
_cell.length_c   1.000
_cell.angle_alpha   90.00
_cell.angle_beta   90.00
_cell.angle_gamma   90.00
#
_symmetry.space_group_name_H-M   'P 1'
#
loop_
_entity.id
_entity.type
_entity.pdbx_description
1 polymer ?
#
loop_
_entity_poly.entity_id
_entity_poly.type
_entity_poly.pdbx_seq_one_letter_code
_entity_poly.pdbx_strand_id
1 'polypeptide(L)'
;MTPRLVPRIFTGNAMREPAPVALAHPECPIEQPVKSAHAHVQAALLGEAWRRHPPAGEGAMIVADPDGVRVLGRSEGALRPVVEAFRERFGSAVVVGAPRVRYVHRPRLAEPWMTVLASGPAAFAPLILRDLARRKARVLRVEQHRGPFLLEAEAPLANLLGYADWLDELAEGRADLSMWLARYVPVEVDGGPDAA
;
A
#
# COMPACT_ATOMS: atom_id res chain seq x y z
N MET A 1 -36.44 61.65 -9.31
CA MET A 1 -36.13 60.29 -9.87
C MET A 1 -34.81 59.88 -9.34
N THR A 2 -34.81 59.04 -8.31
CA THR A 2 -33.60 58.55 -7.64
C THR A 2 -33.30 57.13 -8.12
N PRO A 3 -32.10 56.81 -8.59
CA PRO A 3 -31.76 55.45 -9.02
C PRO A 3 -31.54 54.54 -7.80
N ARG A 4 -32.24 53.41 -7.80
CA ARG A 4 -32.06 52.33 -6.82
C ARG A 4 -30.73 51.63 -7.02
N LEU A 5 -29.90 51.64 -5.99
CA LEU A 5 -28.71 50.77 -5.88
C LEU A 5 -29.15 49.32 -5.69
N VAL A 6 -28.75 48.42 -6.59
CA VAL A 6 -28.90 46.98 -6.46
C VAL A 6 -27.60 46.44 -5.79
N PRO A 7 -27.71 45.72 -4.67
CA PRO A 7 -26.52 45.15 -4.08
C PRO A 7 -26.00 43.98 -4.92
N ARG A 8 -24.74 44.05 -5.35
CA ARG A 8 -23.99 42.93 -5.94
C ARG A 8 -23.77 41.87 -4.86
N ILE A 9 -24.43 40.73 -5.01
CA ILE A 9 -24.15 39.53 -4.22
C ILE A 9 -22.82 38.96 -4.75
N PHE A 10 -21.76 39.08 -3.95
CA PHE A 10 -20.51 38.38 -4.14
C PHE A 10 -20.73 36.91 -3.77
N THR A 11 -21.06 36.05 -4.73
CA THR A 11 -20.94 34.60 -4.59
C THR A 11 -19.57 34.20 -5.04
N GLY A 12 -18.58 34.38 -4.17
CA GLY A 12 -17.23 33.91 -4.33
C GLY A 12 -16.94 32.88 -3.25
N ASN A 13 -17.63 31.75 -3.26
CA ASN A 13 -17.20 30.59 -2.49
C ASN A 13 -16.19 29.83 -3.34
N ALA A 14 -14.93 30.36 -3.39
CA ALA A 14 -13.80 29.58 -3.84
C ALA A 14 -13.70 28.38 -2.89
N MET A 15 -14.14 27.23 -3.34
CA MET A 15 -13.82 25.96 -2.68
C MET A 15 -12.30 25.92 -2.58
N ARG A 16 -11.80 26.23 -1.38
CA ARG A 16 -10.41 25.99 -1.02
C ARG A 16 -10.22 24.48 -1.17
N GLU A 17 -9.48 24.05 -2.17
CA GLU A 17 -9.00 22.68 -2.22
C GLU A 17 -8.38 22.38 -0.85
N PRO A 18 -8.79 21.28 -0.20
CA PRO A 18 -8.18 20.91 1.07
C PRO A 18 -6.67 20.75 0.82
N ALA A 19 -5.86 21.46 1.61
CA ALA A 19 -4.42 21.34 1.52
C ALA A 19 -4.05 19.86 1.55
N PRO A 20 -3.13 19.39 0.68
CA PRO A 20 -2.76 18.00 0.62
C PRO A 20 -2.29 17.54 2.00
N VAL A 21 -3.07 16.68 2.62
CA VAL A 21 -2.74 16.10 3.92
C VAL A 21 -1.48 15.25 3.68
N ALA A 22 -0.36 15.69 4.25
CA ALA A 22 0.87 14.91 4.20
C ALA A 22 0.55 13.49 4.70
N LEU A 23 0.90 12.46 3.93
CA LEU A 23 0.63 11.09 4.32
C LEU A 23 1.34 10.82 5.66
N ALA A 24 0.56 10.57 6.72
CA ALA A 24 1.12 10.05 7.95
C ALA A 24 1.73 8.67 7.67
N HIS A 25 2.92 8.40 8.20
CA HIS A 25 3.61 7.11 8.03
C HIS A 25 3.92 6.73 6.58
N PRO A 26 4.75 7.53 5.88
CA PRO A 26 5.14 7.24 4.49
C PRO A 26 6.00 5.96 4.37
N GLU A 27 6.58 5.48 5.48
CA GLU A 27 7.31 4.22 5.55
C GLU A 27 6.42 2.97 5.47
N CYS A 28 5.09 3.14 5.58
CA CYS A 28 4.09 2.09 5.44
C CYS A 28 3.30 2.31 4.14
N PRO A 29 3.80 1.85 2.99
CA PRO A 29 3.21 2.14 1.68
C PRO A 29 1.97 1.30 1.35
N ILE A 30 1.57 0.38 2.23
CA ILE A 30 0.41 -0.49 2.04
C ILE A 30 -0.55 -0.35 3.22
N GLU A 31 -1.84 -0.45 2.96
CA GLU A 31 -2.88 -0.46 3.97
C GLU A 31 -3.91 -1.57 3.74
N GLN A 32 -4.52 -2.05 4.81
CA GLN A 32 -5.62 -3.00 4.74
C GLN A 32 -6.72 -2.57 5.71
N PRO A 33 -7.95 -2.30 5.23
CA PRO A 33 -9.06 -1.90 6.09
C PRO A 33 -9.65 -3.10 6.82
N VAL A 34 -9.98 -2.89 8.10
CA VAL A 34 -10.74 -3.83 8.94
C VAL A 34 -11.95 -3.10 9.50
N LYS A 35 -13.13 -3.55 9.13
CA LYS A 35 -14.41 -2.90 9.44
C LYS A 35 -15.35 -3.85 10.16
N SER A 36 -16.36 -3.31 10.84
CA SER A 36 -17.46 -4.08 11.40
C SER A 36 -18.79 -3.37 11.18
N ALA A 37 -19.84 -4.13 10.88
CA ALA A 37 -21.21 -3.62 10.88
C ALA A 37 -21.80 -3.51 12.30
N HIS A 38 -21.17 -4.12 13.30
CA HIS A 38 -21.66 -4.14 14.67
C HIS A 38 -21.03 -3.01 15.49
N ALA A 39 -21.82 -2.08 16.01
CA ALA A 39 -21.33 -0.89 16.73
C ALA A 39 -20.42 -1.23 17.92
N HIS A 40 -20.72 -2.28 18.68
CA HIS A 40 -19.89 -2.70 19.82
C HIS A 40 -18.52 -3.26 19.39
N VAL A 41 -18.47 -3.98 18.24
CA VAL A 41 -17.22 -4.46 17.67
C VAL A 41 -16.41 -3.30 17.09
N GLN A 42 -17.09 -2.36 16.42
CA GLN A 42 -16.43 -1.15 15.92
C GLN A 42 -15.81 -0.32 17.05
N ALA A 43 -16.53 -0.15 18.17
CA ALA A 43 -15.98 0.51 19.34
C ALA A 43 -14.76 -0.22 19.91
N ALA A 44 -14.78 -1.57 19.92
CA ALA A 44 -13.64 -2.37 20.35
C ALA A 44 -12.44 -2.27 19.40
N LEU A 45 -12.68 -2.23 18.07
CA LEU A 45 -11.65 -2.01 17.06
C LEU A 45 -10.97 -0.63 17.23
N LEU A 46 -11.75 0.39 17.57
CA LEU A 46 -11.26 1.76 17.78
C LEU A 46 -10.60 1.94 19.15
N GLY A 47 -10.71 0.97 20.04
CA GLY A 47 -10.15 1.01 21.40
C GLY A 47 -8.64 1.27 21.40
N GLU A 48 -8.15 2.06 22.37
CA GLU A 48 -6.74 2.43 22.47
C GLU A 48 -5.80 1.24 22.64
N ALA A 49 -6.28 0.12 23.24
CA ALA A 49 -5.47 -1.06 23.50
C ALA A 49 -4.89 -1.65 22.22
N TRP A 50 -5.66 -1.64 21.12
CA TRP A 50 -5.21 -2.14 19.82
C TRP A 50 -4.22 -1.21 19.13
N ARG A 51 -4.36 0.09 19.34
CA ARG A 51 -3.44 1.09 18.77
C ARG A 51 -2.08 1.09 19.45
N ARG A 52 -2.03 0.80 20.75
CA ARG A 52 -0.78 0.77 21.54
C ARG A 52 -0.03 -0.56 21.45
N HIS A 53 -0.74 -1.64 21.26
CA HIS A 53 -0.18 -2.99 21.25
C HIS A 53 -0.75 -3.76 20.05
N PRO A 54 -0.31 -3.44 18.81
CA PRO A 54 -0.73 -4.25 17.66
C PRO A 54 -0.31 -5.70 17.90
N PRO A 55 -1.21 -6.67 17.68
CA PRO A 55 -0.81 -8.06 17.77
C PRO A 55 0.29 -8.31 16.73
N ALA A 56 1.45 -8.67 17.24
CA ALA A 56 2.63 -9.16 16.57
C ALA A 56 2.83 -8.75 15.09
N GLY A 57 3.76 -7.87 14.85
CA GLY A 57 4.23 -7.58 13.49
C GLY A 57 5.19 -6.41 13.49
N GLU A 58 6.49 -6.68 13.40
CA GLU A 58 7.45 -5.64 13.08
C GLU A 58 7.10 -5.02 11.73
N GLY A 59 6.94 -3.69 11.69
CA GLY A 59 6.65 -2.96 10.44
C GLY A 59 5.18 -2.79 10.09
N ALA A 60 4.24 -3.09 11.00
CA ALA A 60 2.82 -2.75 10.88
C ALA A 60 2.35 -1.86 12.03
N MET A 61 1.31 -1.07 11.78
CA MET A 61 0.64 -0.23 12.77
C MET A 61 -0.86 -0.16 12.49
N ILE A 62 -1.62 0.18 13.53
CA ILE A 62 -3.07 0.34 13.42
C ILE A 62 -3.43 1.80 13.56
N VAL A 63 -4.21 2.33 12.63
CA VAL A 63 -4.75 3.69 12.67
C VAL A 63 -6.27 3.65 12.67
N ALA A 64 -6.89 4.62 13.36
CA ALA A 64 -8.33 4.75 13.36
C ALA A 64 -8.84 5.17 11.98
N ASP A 65 -10.02 4.64 11.62
CA ASP A 65 -10.78 5.01 10.43
C ASP A 65 -12.23 5.26 10.87
N PRO A 66 -13.01 6.13 10.22
CA PRO A 66 -14.40 6.38 10.59
C PRO A 66 -15.26 5.11 10.68
N ASP A 67 -14.98 4.13 9.83
CA ASP A 67 -15.75 2.87 9.76
C ASP A 67 -15.06 1.67 10.43
N GLY A 68 -13.96 1.90 11.19
CA GLY A 68 -13.20 0.82 11.80
C GLY A 68 -11.74 1.18 12.01
N VAL A 69 -10.83 0.34 11.52
CA VAL A 69 -9.39 0.59 11.57
C VAL A 69 -8.76 0.31 10.21
N ARG A 70 -7.62 0.93 9.96
CA ARG A 70 -6.70 0.56 8.87
C ARG A 70 -5.42 0.03 9.48
N VAL A 71 -5.01 -1.13 9.01
CA VAL A 71 -3.69 -1.69 9.31
C VAL A 71 -2.75 -1.18 8.23
N LEU A 72 -1.73 -0.43 8.62
CA LEU A 72 -0.68 0.07 7.75
C LEU A 72 0.53 -0.83 7.86
N GLY A 73 1.20 -1.13 6.76
CA GLY A 73 2.36 -2.01 6.76
C GLY A 73 3.45 -1.59 5.78
N ARG A 74 4.67 -2.03 6.10
CA ARG A 74 5.82 -1.90 5.19
C ARG A 74 5.76 -2.89 4.03
N SER A 75 5.06 -4.02 4.23
CA SER A 75 4.84 -5.09 3.24
C SER A 75 3.52 -5.81 3.53
N GLU A 76 3.03 -6.63 2.60
CA GLU A 76 1.87 -7.51 2.84
C GLU A 76 2.15 -8.51 3.98
N GLY A 77 3.36 -9.04 4.05
CA GLY A 77 3.77 -9.94 5.14
C GLY A 77 3.67 -9.29 6.53
N ALA A 78 3.90 -7.98 6.65
CA ALA A 78 3.74 -7.26 7.90
C ALA A 78 2.26 -7.06 8.29
N LEU A 79 1.33 -6.99 7.31
CA LEU A 79 -0.09 -6.86 7.57
C LEU A 79 -0.72 -8.16 8.07
N ARG A 80 -0.29 -9.31 7.53
CA ARG A 80 -0.89 -10.63 7.72
C ARG A 80 -1.11 -10.99 9.20
N PRO A 81 -0.11 -10.97 10.09
CA PRO A 81 -0.30 -11.37 11.49
C PRO A 81 -1.28 -10.47 12.23
N VAL A 82 -1.30 -9.17 11.91
CA VAL A 82 -2.22 -8.20 12.53
C VAL A 82 -3.65 -8.47 12.10
N VAL A 83 -3.86 -8.72 10.82
CA VAL A 83 -5.17 -9.02 10.24
C VAL A 83 -5.70 -10.35 10.74
N GLU A 84 -4.86 -11.37 10.85
CA GLU A 84 -5.22 -12.68 11.40
C GLU A 84 -5.63 -12.57 12.86
N ALA A 85 -4.91 -11.82 13.67
CA ALA A 85 -5.31 -11.59 15.05
C ALA A 85 -6.69 -10.90 15.19
N PHE A 86 -7.04 -10.00 14.25
CA PHE A 86 -8.42 -9.47 14.20
C PHE A 86 -9.44 -10.54 13.85
N ARG A 87 -9.14 -11.42 12.88
CA ARG A 87 -10.02 -12.54 12.51
C ARG A 87 -10.20 -13.52 13.64
N GLU A 88 -9.12 -13.91 14.32
CA GLU A 88 -9.17 -14.82 15.47
C GLU A 88 -10.00 -14.24 16.62
N ARG A 89 -9.84 -12.95 16.91
CA ARG A 89 -10.54 -12.31 18.02
C ARG A 89 -11.99 -12.02 17.75
N PHE A 90 -12.36 -11.59 16.56
CA PHE A 90 -13.70 -11.11 16.23
C PHE A 90 -14.47 -12.02 15.27
N GLY A 91 -13.81 -13.01 14.70
CA GLY A 91 -14.41 -13.97 13.78
C GLY A 91 -15.11 -13.29 12.61
N SER A 92 -16.33 -13.73 12.34
CA SER A 92 -17.19 -13.20 11.28
C SER A 92 -17.77 -11.80 11.56
N ALA A 93 -17.56 -11.25 12.77
CA ALA A 93 -18.02 -9.91 13.12
C ALA A 93 -17.19 -8.81 12.48
N VAL A 94 -16.03 -9.13 11.89
CA VAL A 94 -15.19 -8.20 11.15
C VAL A 94 -15.11 -8.57 9.67
N VAL A 95 -15.06 -7.55 8.84
CA VAL A 95 -14.79 -7.66 7.41
C VAL A 95 -13.42 -7.06 7.12
N VAL A 96 -12.53 -7.90 6.61
CA VAL A 96 -11.18 -7.48 6.19
C VAL A 96 -11.23 -7.21 4.70
N GLY A 97 -10.91 -5.98 4.30
CA GLY A 97 -10.81 -5.60 2.89
C GLY A 97 -9.51 -6.09 2.25
N ALA A 98 -9.40 -5.91 0.95
CA ALA A 98 -8.17 -6.19 0.22
C ALA A 98 -7.05 -5.20 0.60
N PRO A 99 -5.78 -5.61 0.57
CA PRO A 99 -4.64 -4.71 0.67
C PRO A 99 -4.69 -3.64 -0.43
N ARG A 100 -4.29 -2.41 -0.10
CA ARG A 100 -4.28 -1.27 -1.02
C ARG A 100 -2.98 -0.52 -0.91
N VAL A 101 -2.50 -0.02 -2.05
CA VAL A 101 -1.32 0.84 -2.11
C VAL A 101 -1.69 2.25 -1.63
N ARG A 102 -0.80 2.84 -0.83
CA ARG A 102 -0.93 4.21 -0.34
C ARG A 102 -0.04 5.14 -1.18
N TYR A 103 -0.68 6.07 -1.87
CA TYR A 103 0.00 7.10 -2.64
C TYR A 103 0.29 8.32 -1.76
N VAL A 104 1.37 9.03 -2.06
CA VAL A 104 1.71 10.30 -1.39
C VAL A 104 1.51 11.49 -2.32
N HIS A 105 1.12 12.64 -1.78
CA HIS A 105 1.01 13.90 -2.50
C HIS A 105 2.15 14.82 -2.08
N ARG A 106 3.24 14.94 -2.91
CA ARG A 106 4.41 15.79 -2.61
C ARG A 106 5.17 16.22 -3.87
N PRO A 107 4.96 17.34 -4.43
CA PRO A 107 3.77 18.16 -4.68
C PRO A 107 2.80 17.52 -5.67
N ARG A 108 3.21 16.42 -6.30
CA ARG A 108 2.42 15.59 -7.22
C ARG A 108 2.10 14.26 -6.56
N LEU A 109 1.06 13.61 -7.07
CA LEU A 109 0.75 12.23 -6.68
C LEU A 109 1.95 11.36 -7.01
N ALA A 110 2.41 10.57 -6.03
CA ALA A 110 3.53 9.67 -6.21
C ALA A 110 3.19 8.28 -5.66
N GLU A 111 3.62 7.27 -6.40
CA GLU A 111 3.45 5.87 -6.05
C GLU A 111 4.70 5.30 -5.37
N PRO A 112 4.53 4.36 -4.43
CA PRO A 112 5.67 3.68 -3.82
C PRO A 112 6.29 2.67 -4.79
N TRP A 113 7.60 2.76 -4.95
CA TRP A 113 8.42 1.77 -5.64
C TRP A 113 9.17 0.94 -4.62
N MET A 114 9.13 -0.36 -4.82
CA MET A 114 9.76 -1.34 -3.93
C MET A 114 11.02 -1.88 -4.58
N THR A 115 12.05 -2.08 -3.77
CA THR A 115 13.16 -3.00 -4.12
C THR A 115 12.72 -4.41 -3.79
N VAL A 116 12.95 -5.31 -4.71
CA VAL A 116 12.67 -6.75 -4.63
C VAL A 116 14.00 -7.47 -4.67
N LEU A 117 14.30 -8.26 -3.66
CA LEU A 117 15.43 -9.17 -3.62
C LEU A 117 14.89 -10.60 -3.54
N ALA A 118 15.14 -11.39 -4.56
CA ALA A 118 14.72 -12.78 -4.61
C ALA A 118 15.93 -13.71 -4.79
N SER A 119 15.94 -14.83 -4.07
CA SER A 119 16.96 -15.86 -4.20
C SER A 119 16.35 -17.25 -4.13
N GLY A 120 17.05 -18.24 -4.71
CA GLY A 120 16.55 -19.62 -4.71
C GLY A 120 17.22 -20.50 -5.77
N PRO A 121 16.70 -21.71 -5.99
CA PRO A 121 17.24 -22.62 -7.01
C PRO A 121 17.22 -22.01 -8.41
N ALA A 122 18.31 -22.12 -9.15
CA ALA A 122 18.52 -21.52 -10.47
C ALA A 122 17.43 -21.87 -11.49
N ALA A 123 16.75 -23.00 -11.32
CA ALA A 123 15.66 -23.44 -12.21
C ALA A 123 14.47 -22.48 -12.23
N PHE A 124 14.24 -21.71 -11.16
CA PHE A 124 13.14 -20.76 -11.08
C PHE A 124 13.46 -19.38 -11.66
N ALA A 125 14.74 -19.03 -11.82
CA ALA A 125 15.16 -17.71 -12.27
C ALA A 125 14.49 -17.25 -13.59
N PRO A 126 14.37 -18.08 -14.64
CA PRO A 126 13.70 -17.66 -15.88
C PRO A 126 12.21 -17.34 -15.71
N LEU A 127 11.51 -18.08 -14.83
CA LEU A 127 10.08 -17.86 -14.56
C LEU A 127 9.87 -16.57 -13.76
N ILE A 128 10.70 -16.35 -12.75
CA ILE A 128 10.70 -15.15 -11.91
C ILE A 128 11.00 -13.92 -12.75
N LEU A 129 12.03 -13.96 -13.61
CA LEU A 129 12.36 -12.84 -14.51
C LEU A 129 11.22 -12.51 -15.47
N ARG A 130 10.58 -13.53 -16.04
CA ARG A 130 9.43 -13.34 -16.92
C ARG A 130 8.22 -12.72 -16.20
N ASP A 131 7.94 -13.15 -14.97
CA ASP A 131 6.84 -12.57 -14.19
C ASP A 131 7.14 -11.13 -13.75
N LEU A 132 8.35 -10.84 -13.30
CA LEU A 132 8.78 -9.49 -12.98
C LEU A 132 8.70 -8.55 -14.20
N ALA A 133 9.05 -9.04 -15.39
CA ALA A 133 8.87 -8.26 -16.61
C ALA A 133 7.39 -7.94 -16.90
N ARG A 134 6.46 -8.87 -16.69
CA ARG A 134 5.00 -8.64 -16.78
C ARG A 134 4.52 -7.61 -15.77
N ARG A 135 5.12 -7.59 -14.59
CA ARG A 135 4.85 -6.63 -13.52
C ARG A 135 5.54 -5.28 -13.74
N LYS A 136 6.15 -5.07 -14.91
CA LYS A 136 6.88 -3.85 -15.27
C LYS A 136 8.02 -3.54 -14.30
N ALA A 137 8.62 -4.56 -13.72
CA ALA A 137 9.78 -4.42 -12.86
C ALA A 137 11.03 -4.10 -13.69
N ARG A 138 11.86 -3.22 -13.15
CA ARG A 138 13.19 -2.93 -13.67
C ARG A 138 14.19 -3.84 -12.95
N VAL A 139 14.73 -4.83 -13.64
CA VAL A 139 15.78 -5.70 -13.12
C VAL A 139 17.08 -4.89 -13.01
N LEU A 140 17.67 -4.87 -11.83
CA LEU A 140 18.90 -4.15 -11.51
C LEU A 140 20.12 -5.07 -11.60
N ARG A 141 19.94 -6.31 -11.07
CA ARG A 141 21.03 -7.29 -10.99
C ARG A 141 20.48 -8.70 -11.05
N VAL A 142 21.20 -9.57 -11.76
CA VAL A 142 20.97 -11.02 -11.72
C VAL A 142 22.31 -11.68 -11.60
N GLU A 143 22.48 -12.46 -10.56
CA GLU A 143 23.63 -13.32 -10.35
C GLU A 143 23.17 -14.77 -10.39
N GLN A 144 23.79 -15.53 -11.27
CA GLN A 144 23.57 -16.96 -11.38
C GLN A 144 24.92 -17.64 -11.40
N HIS A 145 25.27 -18.22 -10.28
CA HIS A 145 26.48 -19.04 -10.15
C HIS A 145 26.10 -20.54 -10.23
N ARG A 146 27.06 -21.44 -10.07
CA ARG A 146 26.81 -22.90 -10.07
C ARG A 146 25.93 -23.38 -8.88
N GLY A 147 24.93 -22.61 -8.48
CA GLY A 147 24.09 -22.80 -7.32
C GLY A 147 22.81 -21.96 -7.42
N PRO A 148 22.36 -21.35 -6.31
CA PRO A 148 21.19 -20.51 -6.30
C PRO A 148 21.39 -19.25 -7.15
N PHE A 149 20.29 -18.69 -7.65
CA PHE A 149 20.28 -17.35 -8.23
C PHE A 149 20.09 -16.29 -7.13
N LEU A 150 20.55 -15.08 -7.41
CA LEU A 150 20.22 -13.87 -6.69
C LEU A 150 19.74 -12.82 -7.71
N LEU A 151 18.57 -12.25 -7.47
CA LEU A 151 17.95 -11.28 -8.34
C LEU A 151 17.55 -10.04 -7.54
N GLU A 152 17.91 -8.86 -8.06
CA GLU A 152 17.49 -7.58 -7.52
C GLU A 152 16.71 -6.82 -8.60
N ALA A 153 15.55 -6.29 -8.24
CA ALA A 153 14.69 -5.51 -9.14
C ALA A 153 13.96 -4.41 -8.38
N GLU A 154 13.44 -3.44 -9.12
CA GLU A 154 12.52 -2.43 -8.59
C GLU A 154 11.23 -2.43 -9.39
N ALA A 155 10.10 -2.27 -8.69
CA ALA A 155 8.79 -2.14 -9.33
C ALA A 155 7.83 -1.30 -8.50
N PRO A 156 6.78 -0.72 -9.13
CA PRO A 156 5.66 -0.12 -8.41
C PRO A 156 5.01 -1.15 -7.48
N LEU A 157 4.72 -0.76 -6.24
CA LEU A 157 4.07 -1.66 -5.28
C LEU A 157 2.72 -2.18 -5.80
N ALA A 158 1.99 -1.37 -6.57
CA ALA A 158 0.73 -1.77 -7.17
C ALA A 158 0.85 -3.03 -8.04
N ASN A 159 1.99 -3.22 -8.69
CA ASN A 159 2.26 -4.38 -9.53
C ASN A 159 2.79 -5.58 -8.74
N LEU A 160 3.19 -5.38 -7.49
CA LEU A 160 3.78 -6.42 -6.63
C LEU A 160 2.79 -6.99 -5.61
N LEU A 161 1.56 -6.49 -5.53
CA LEU A 161 0.56 -7.07 -4.65
C LEU A 161 0.35 -8.56 -5.00
N GLY A 162 0.37 -9.42 -3.97
CA GLY A 162 0.29 -10.88 -4.10
C GLY A 162 1.56 -11.53 -4.67
N TYR A 163 2.65 -10.79 -4.90
CA TYR A 163 3.87 -11.37 -5.46
C TYR A 163 4.54 -12.37 -4.53
N ALA A 164 4.50 -12.11 -3.23
CA ALA A 164 5.08 -13.02 -2.24
C ALA A 164 4.40 -14.39 -2.24
N ASP A 165 3.08 -14.41 -2.25
CA ASP A 165 2.30 -15.64 -2.28
C ASP A 165 2.51 -16.41 -3.61
N TRP A 166 2.54 -15.69 -4.73
CA TRP A 166 2.83 -16.26 -6.04
C TRP A 166 4.23 -16.90 -6.10
N LEU A 167 5.25 -16.24 -5.53
CA LEU A 167 6.62 -16.76 -5.52
C LEU A 167 6.74 -18.00 -4.63
N ASP A 168 6.10 -17.97 -3.47
CA ASP A 168 6.07 -19.10 -2.53
C ASP A 168 5.42 -20.33 -3.17
N GLU A 169 4.29 -20.15 -3.85
CA GLU A 169 3.60 -21.20 -4.60
C GLU A 169 4.47 -21.73 -5.76
N LEU A 170 5.06 -20.84 -6.58
CA LEU A 170 5.90 -21.21 -7.71
C LEU A 170 7.12 -22.05 -7.27
N ALA A 171 7.76 -21.62 -6.20
CA ALA A 171 9.00 -22.20 -5.71
C ALA A 171 8.79 -23.29 -4.64
N GLU A 172 7.53 -23.57 -4.27
CA GLU A 172 7.19 -24.54 -3.21
C GLU A 172 7.94 -24.24 -1.89
N GLY A 173 8.02 -22.95 -1.51
CA GLY A 173 8.73 -22.49 -0.33
C GLY A 173 10.26 -22.55 -0.43
N ARG A 174 10.83 -22.78 -1.62
CA ARG A 174 12.28 -22.92 -1.83
C ARG A 174 12.97 -21.64 -2.31
N ALA A 175 12.23 -20.55 -2.45
CA ALA A 175 12.76 -19.23 -2.79
C ALA A 175 12.54 -18.27 -1.62
N ASP A 176 13.55 -17.45 -1.35
CA ASP A 176 13.47 -16.37 -0.38
C ASP A 176 13.12 -15.06 -1.08
N LEU A 177 12.29 -14.26 -0.44
CA LEU A 177 11.88 -12.95 -0.91
C LEU A 177 12.02 -11.90 0.20
N SER A 178 12.70 -10.82 -0.13
CA SER A 178 12.70 -9.60 0.68
C SER A 178 12.23 -8.43 -0.17
N MET A 179 11.34 -7.62 0.39
CA MET A 179 10.85 -6.40 -0.27
C MET A 179 10.84 -5.24 0.72
N TRP A 180 11.30 -4.07 0.25
CA TRP A 180 11.27 -2.84 1.03
C TRP A 180 11.04 -1.62 0.16
N LEU A 181 10.51 -0.57 0.76
CA LEU A 181 10.27 0.70 0.08
C LEU A 181 11.60 1.32 -0.35
N ALA A 182 11.79 1.50 -1.65
CA ALA A 182 12.95 2.18 -2.22
C ALA A 182 12.72 3.70 -2.21
N ARG A 183 11.63 4.15 -2.82
CA ARG A 183 11.26 5.57 -2.95
C ARG A 183 9.82 5.74 -3.39
N TYR A 184 9.36 7.00 -3.38
CA TYR A 184 8.13 7.40 -4.05
C TYR A 184 8.46 8.05 -5.39
N VAL A 185 7.77 7.64 -6.46
CA VAL A 185 7.96 8.13 -7.82
C VAL A 185 6.68 8.86 -8.26
N PRO A 186 6.77 10.09 -8.78
CA PRO A 186 5.61 10.79 -9.31
C PRO A 186 4.88 9.93 -10.35
N VAL A 187 3.55 9.84 -10.21
CA VAL A 187 2.71 9.17 -11.20
C VAL A 187 2.66 10.08 -12.44
N GLU A 188 3.11 9.56 -13.58
CA GLU A 188 2.90 10.24 -14.85
C GLU A 188 1.39 10.17 -15.15
N VAL A 189 0.71 11.29 -15.04
CA VAL A 189 -0.64 11.42 -15.59
C VAL A 189 -0.42 11.56 -17.08
N ASP A 190 -0.71 10.50 -17.85
CA ASP A 190 -0.70 10.55 -19.31
C ASP A 190 -1.45 11.79 -19.76
N GLY A 191 -0.76 12.63 -20.56
CA GLY A 191 -1.10 14.00 -20.85
C GLY A 191 -2.58 14.23 -21.14
N GLY A 192 -3.18 15.09 -20.34
CA GLY A 192 -4.37 15.80 -20.76
C GLY A 192 -4.09 16.61 -22.03
N PRO A 193 -5.10 17.00 -22.81
CA PRO A 193 -4.99 17.56 -24.16
C PRO A 193 -4.46 19.02 -24.25
N ASP A 194 -3.56 19.41 -23.34
CA ASP A 194 -2.98 20.78 -23.31
C ASP A 194 -1.44 20.75 -23.42
N ALA A 195 -0.94 20.15 -24.49
CA ALA A 195 0.43 20.32 -24.94
C ALA A 195 0.44 20.50 -26.47
N ALA A 196 -0.13 21.64 -26.93
CA ALA A 196 0.09 22.16 -28.27
C ALA A 196 0.16 23.69 -28.24
#